data_f345872c02666cd21f5403095415f432
#
_entry.id   f345872c02666cd21f5403095415f432
#
_cell.length_a   1.000
_cell.length_b   1.000
_cell.length_c   1.000
_cell.angle_alpha   90.00
_cell.angle_beta   90.00
_cell.angle_gamma   90.00
#
_symmetry.space_group_name_H-M   'P 1'
#
loop_
_entity.id
_entity.type
_entity.pdbx_description
1 polymer ?
#
loop_
_entity_poly.entity_id
_entity_poly.type
_entity_poly.pdbx_seq_one_letter_code
_entity_poly.pdbx_strand_id
1 'polypeptide(L)'
;MFVYLGIALFAGFLLANQNPINADLRKNVNSPFWASTISQIIGVVFLGTISLLLTGDLFPSAEFVQSHPAWIWIGGLLGPVYVTSNVFLFPRLGAVQTVILPILGQILTGVVIDSFGWFYAVQIPMSPIRILGIIVTILGLFIAVVLPSLREKAGQVEAEPNLMLWRLWAIISGSFTAVQQAINGHLGTLLQRPFQASFMSFFIGLIAIVCVTLVIERRLITKVELGKIKKWNILGGIWGAFFVLGAVLAVPKIGAGLNIMMALLGQIIGSMLVQQFGWWRSDRYPIRLIQVAGVAVMLVGIICIKFL
;
A
#
# COMPACT_ATOMS: atom_id res chain seq x y z
N MET A 1 -10.55 -5.83 -18.81
CA MET A 1 -9.13 -5.95 -18.47
C MET A 1 -8.45 -4.59 -18.32
N PHE A 2 -8.36 -3.75 -19.36
CA PHE A 2 -7.72 -2.42 -19.30
C PHE A 2 -8.24 -1.52 -18.19
N VAL A 3 -9.55 -1.57 -17.90
CA VAL A 3 -10.17 -0.82 -16.80
C VAL A 3 -9.53 -1.18 -15.45
N TYR A 4 -9.29 -2.46 -15.18
CA TYR A 4 -8.68 -2.91 -13.91
C TYR A 4 -7.20 -2.54 -13.79
N LEU A 5 -6.46 -2.52 -14.92
CA LEU A 5 -5.09 -1.99 -14.94
C LEU A 5 -5.10 -0.48 -14.62
N GLY A 6 -6.04 0.26 -15.20
CA GLY A 6 -6.24 1.68 -14.91
C GLY A 6 -6.61 1.93 -13.43
N ILE A 7 -7.51 1.10 -12.88
CA ILE A 7 -7.89 1.17 -11.44
C ILE A 7 -6.67 0.96 -10.55
N ALA A 8 -5.87 -0.07 -10.80
CA ALA A 8 -4.67 -0.36 -10.02
C ALA A 8 -3.63 0.77 -10.10
N LEU A 9 -3.37 1.29 -11.30
CA LEU A 9 -2.46 2.42 -11.52
C LEU A 9 -2.95 3.68 -10.81
N PHE A 10 -4.23 4.01 -10.93
CA PHE A 10 -4.82 5.18 -10.30
C PHE A 10 -4.85 5.05 -8.78
N ALA A 11 -5.18 3.86 -8.25
CA ALA A 11 -5.11 3.57 -6.82
C ALA A 11 -3.69 3.79 -6.26
N GLY A 12 -2.67 3.35 -7.00
CA GLY A 12 -1.28 3.62 -6.66
C GLY A 12 -0.93 5.12 -6.69
N PHE A 13 -1.39 5.85 -7.68
CA PHE A 13 -1.24 7.30 -7.77
C PHE A 13 -1.85 8.01 -6.55
N LEU A 14 -3.05 7.62 -6.13
CA LEU A 14 -3.68 8.15 -4.93
C LEU A 14 -2.89 7.83 -3.66
N LEU A 15 -2.35 6.61 -3.55
CA LEU A 15 -1.49 6.22 -2.43
C LEU A 15 -0.21 7.07 -2.34
N ALA A 16 0.38 7.45 -3.46
CA ALA A 16 1.52 8.37 -3.49
C ALA A 16 1.17 9.75 -2.91
N ASN A 17 -0.05 10.23 -3.14
CA ASN A 17 -0.56 11.48 -2.57
C ASN A 17 -0.92 11.36 -1.08
N GLN A 18 -1.33 10.18 -0.62
CA GLN A 18 -1.61 9.91 0.79
C GLN A 18 -0.37 10.12 1.67
N ASN A 19 0.81 9.70 1.20
CA ASN A 19 2.04 9.73 1.99
C ASN A 19 2.39 11.12 2.53
N PRO A 20 2.48 12.19 1.72
CA PRO A 20 2.77 13.53 2.22
C PRO A 20 1.62 14.12 3.06
N ILE A 21 0.37 13.76 2.77
CA ILE A 21 -0.78 14.18 3.57
C ILE A 21 -0.66 13.60 4.99
N ASN A 22 -0.36 12.31 5.10
CA ASN A 22 -0.16 11.65 6.39
C ASN A 22 1.11 12.14 7.09
N ALA A 23 2.15 12.53 6.35
CA ALA A 23 3.34 13.15 6.93
C ALA A 23 3.05 14.52 7.53
N ASP A 24 2.22 15.35 6.89
CA ASP A 24 1.75 16.61 7.49
C ASP A 24 0.83 16.35 8.70
N LEU A 25 -0.07 15.39 8.61
CA LEU A 25 -0.92 14.98 9.74
C LEU A 25 -0.07 14.54 10.94
N ARG A 26 0.97 13.71 10.71
CA ARG A 26 1.93 13.29 11.74
C ARG A 26 2.57 14.49 12.47
N LYS A 27 2.98 15.53 11.72
CA LYS A 27 3.54 16.75 12.32
C LYS A 27 2.52 17.47 13.19
N ASN A 28 1.24 17.47 12.81
CA ASN A 28 0.15 18.16 13.54
C ASN A 28 -0.21 17.43 14.84
N VAL A 29 -0.24 16.09 14.83
CA VAL A 29 -0.61 15.26 15.99
C VAL A 29 0.61 14.70 16.74
N ASN A 30 1.82 15.04 16.30
CA ASN A 30 3.10 14.65 16.89
C ASN A 30 3.24 13.15 17.19
N SER A 31 2.63 12.31 16.33
CA SER A 31 2.66 10.85 16.44
C SER A 31 2.36 10.20 15.09
N PRO A 32 3.20 9.26 14.63
CA PRO A 32 2.91 8.48 13.42
C PRO A 32 1.73 7.52 13.63
N PHE A 33 1.57 6.98 14.83
CA PHE A 33 0.49 6.05 15.15
C PHE A 33 -0.86 6.76 15.21
N TRP A 34 -0.95 7.92 15.88
CA TRP A 34 -2.17 8.73 15.87
C TRP A 34 -2.51 9.24 14.47
N ALA A 35 -1.54 9.62 13.66
CA ALA A 35 -1.79 10.00 12.26
C ALA A 35 -2.36 8.83 11.45
N SER A 36 -1.81 7.63 11.62
CA SER A 36 -2.32 6.42 10.96
C SER A 36 -3.72 6.07 11.45
N THR A 37 -3.98 6.15 12.76
CA THR A 37 -5.29 5.89 13.36
C THR A 37 -6.35 6.85 12.82
N ILE A 38 -6.06 8.16 12.76
CA ILE A 38 -6.98 9.16 12.21
C ILE A 38 -7.26 8.91 10.73
N SER A 39 -6.22 8.65 9.95
CA SER A 39 -6.36 8.30 8.53
C SER A 39 -7.23 7.05 8.34
N GLN A 40 -7.04 6.04 9.20
CA GLN A 40 -7.83 4.81 9.17
C GLN A 40 -9.30 5.07 9.55
N ILE A 41 -9.57 5.89 10.59
CA ILE A 41 -10.95 6.29 10.97
C ILE A 41 -11.65 6.96 9.79
N ILE A 42 -10.98 7.89 9.12
CA ILE A 42 -11.54 8.59 7.95
C ILE A 42 -11.86 7.60 6.84
N GLY A 43 -10.96 6.64 6.56
CA GLY A 43 -11.19 5.61 5.56
C GLY A 43 -12.37 4.70 5.92
N VAL A 44 -12.51 4.31 7.19
CA VAL A 44 -13.66 3.52 7.70
C VAL A 44 -14.96 4.29 7.51
N VAL A 45 -15.01 5.56 7.92
CA VAL A 45 -16.20 6.41 7.76
C VAL A 45 -16.56 6.56 6.28
N PHE A 46 -15.58 6.84 5.43
CA PHE A 46 -15.79 6.99 3.99
C PHE A 46 -16.34 5.71 3.35
N LEU A 47 -15.65 4.57 3.53
CA LEU A 47 -16.08 3.29 2.96
C LEU A 47 -17.39 2.80 3.56
N GLY A 48 -17.59 3.00 4.87
CA GLY A 48 -18.82 2.65 5.55
C GLY A 48 -20.02 3.44 5.02
N THR A 49 -19.85 4.77 4.85
CA THR A 49 -20.90 5.60 4.27
C THR A 49 -21.28 5.13 2.87
N ILE A 50 -20.29 4.89 1.99
CA ILE A 50 -20.56 4.42 0.63
C ILE A 50 -21.17 3.01 0.65
N SER A 51 -20.65 2.10 1.48
CA SER A 51 -21.21 0.75 1.61
C SER A 51 -22.69 0.82 2.01
N LEU A 52 -23.00 1.60 3.05
CA LEU A 52 -24.36 1.76 3.54
C LEU A 52 -25.30 2.34 2.45
N LEU A 53 -24.85 3.35 1.72
CA LEU A 53 -25.66 3.97 0.66
C LEU A 53 -25.91 3.04 -0.54
N LEU A 54 -24.94 2.17 -0.87
CA LEU A 54 -25.05 1.29 -2.04
C LEU A 54 -25.69 -0.06 -1.72
N THR A 55 -25.51 -0.58 -0.50
CA THR A 55 -25.93 -1.95 -0.16
C THR A 55 -26.94 -2.02 0.97
N GLY A 56 -27.20 -0.93 1.69
CA GLY A 56 -28.07 -0.89 2.86
C GLY A 56 -27.45 -1.46 4.14
N ASP A 57 -26.29 -2.16 4.03
CA ASP A 57 -25.66 -2.88 5.13
C ASP A 57 -24.18 -2.48 5.28
N LEU A 58 -23.71 -2.37 6.54
CA LEU A 58 -22.30 -2.19 6.84
C LEU A 58 -21.56 -3.53 7.02
N PHE A 59 -22.18 -4.44 7.75
CA PHE A 59 -21.58 -5.73 8.11
C PHE A 59 -22.20 -6.88 7.31
N PRO A 60 -21.42 -7.92 6.99
CA PRO A 60 -21.96 -9.15 6.43
C PRO A 60 -22.91 -9.81 7.42
N SER A 61 -23.82 -10.67 6.90
CA SER A 61 -24.75 -11.42 7.74
C SER A 61 -23.99 -12.34 8.70
N ALA A 62 -24.61 -12.65 9.85
CA ALA A 62 -24.04 -13.60 10.81
C ALA A 62 -23.83 -14.99 10.19
N GLU A 63 -24.73 -15.41 9.29
CA GLU A 63 -24.61 -16.64 8.53
C GLU A 63 -23.36 -16.63 7.64
N PHE A 64 -23.07 -15.53 6.94
CA PHE A 64 -21.86 -15.38 6.13
C PHE A 64 -20.60 -15.50 6.99
N VAL A 65 -20.57 -14.86 8.16
CA VAL A 65 -19.42 -14.90 9.08
C VAL A 65 -19.18 -16.31 9.61
N GLN A 66 -20.24 -17.06 9.92
CA GLN A 66 -20.14 -18.42 10.44
C GLN A 66 -19.80 -19.47 9.38
N SER A 67 -20.23 -19.25 8.13
CA SER A 67 -20.01 -20.19 7.02
C SER A 67 -18.65 -20.05 6.34
N HIS A 68 -17.88 -19.01 6.64
CA HIS A 68 -16.60 -18.76 6.00
C HIS A 68 -15.44 -18.82 7.00
N PRO A 69 -14.25 -19.26 6.56
CA PRO A 69 -13.10 -19.42 7.45
C PRO A 69 -12.56 -18.06 7.94
N ALA A 70 -12.04 -18.03 9.16
CA ALA A 70 -11.56 -16.80 9.80
C ALA A 70 -10.42 -16.09 9.06
N TRP A 71 -9.65 -16.81 8.22
CA TRP A 71 -8.51 -16.21 7.51
C TRP A 71 -8.92 -15.14 6.49
N ILE A 72 -10.15 -15.13 5.97
CA ILE A 72 -10.61 -14.10 5.03
C ILE A 72 -10.64 -12.69 5.63
N TRP A 73 -10.62 -12.60 6.96
CA TRP A 73 -10.62 -11.33 7.71
C TRP A 73 -9.21 -10.83 8.04
N ILE A 74 -8.18 -11.70 7.95
CA ILE A 74 -6.79 -11.37 8.33
C ILE A 74 -6.22 -10.24 7.46
N GLY A 75 -6.71 -10.08 6.22
CA GLY A 75 -6.28 -9.00 5.34
C GLY A 75 -6.31 -7.62 6.01
N GLY A 76 -7.36 -7.35 6.83
CA GLY A 76 -7.46 -6.09 7.57
C GLY A 76 -6.34 -5.87 8.59
N LEU A 77 -5.79 -6.93 9.18
CA LEU A 77 -4.70 -6.83 10.18
C LEU A 77 -3.33 -6.53 9.56
N LEU A 78 -3.11 -6.95 8.31
CA LEU A 78 -1.80 -6.88 7.69
C LEU A 78 -1.37 -5.45 7.34
N GLY A 79 -2.34 -4.55 7.06
CA GLY A 79 -2.06 -3.13 6.83
C GLY A 79 -1.40 -2.43 8.02
N PRO A 80 -1.99 -2.47 9.23
CA PRO A 80 -1.36 -1.97 10.46
C PRO A 80 0.02 -2.57 10.75
N VAL A 81 0.23 -3.86 10.49
CA VAL A 81 1.55 -4.50 10.64
C VAL A 81 2.56 -3.84 9.71
N TYR A 82 2.21 -3.62 8.45
CA TYR A 82 3.07 -2.94 7.48
C TYR A 82 3.41 -1.50 7.90
N VAL A 83 2.38 -0.72 8.28
CA VAL A 83 2.56 0.68 8.72
C VAL A 83 3.47 0.74 9.96
N THR A 84 3.21 -0.11 10.95
CA THR A 84 4.01 -0.19 12.18
C THR A 84 5.46 -0.59 11.86
N SER A 85 5.66 -1.58 10.97
CA SER A 85 6.98 -2.01 10.53
C SER A 85 7.76 -0.84 9.93
N ASN A 86 7.16 -0.04 9.05
CA ASN A 86 7.83 1.09 8.42
C ASN A 86 8.30 2.15 9.43
N VAL A 87 7.55 2.38 10.52
CA VAL A 87 7.96 3.29 11.59
C VAL A 87 9.26 2.82 12.25
N PHE A 88 9.44 1.52 12.45
CA PHE A 88 10.65 0.95 13.05
C PHE A 88 11.80 0.77 12.05
N LEU A 89 11.49 0.52 10.78
CA LEU A 89 12.48 0.31 9.73
C LEU A 89 13.18 1.61 9.33
N PHE A 90 12.42 2.72 9.25
CA PHE A 90 12.93 3.99 8.72
C PHE A 90 14.19 4.51 9.45
N PRO A 91 14.24 4.56 10.80
CA PRO A 91 15.44 5.00 11.50
C PRO A 91 16.65 4.10 11.30
N ARG A 92 16.45 2.79 11.02
CA ARG A 92 17.50 1.77 10.93
C ARG A 92 18.03 1.54 9.53
N LEU A 93 17.16 1.61 8.53
CA LEU A 93 17.50 1.33 7.13
C LEU A 93 17.64 2.60 6.29
N GLY A 94 17.17 3.73 6.80
CA GLY A 94 17.08 4.97 6.05
C GLY A 94 15.98 4.94 4.98
N ALA A 95 15.77 6.10 4.32
CA ALA A 95 14.65 6.31 3.41
C ALA A 95 14.63 5.32 2.24
N VAL A 96 15.78 5.08 1.60
CA VAL A 96 15.89 4.28 0.38
C VAL A 96 15.55 2.81 0.62
N GLN A 97 16.20 2.17 1.61
CA GLN A 97 16.02 0.74 1.87
C GLN A 97 14.62 0.46 2.43
N THR A 98 14.06 1.37 3.25
CA THR A 98 12.69 1.24 3.79
C THR A 98 11.62 1.28 2.71
N VAL A 99 11.89 1.85 1.55
CA VAL A 99 10.97 1.84 0.39
C VAL A 99 11.18 0.61 -0.48
N ILE A 100 12.43 0.32 -0.85
CA ILE A 100 12.74 -0.68 -1.88
C ILE A 100 12.57 -2.11 -1.39
N LEU A 101 13.01 -2.42 -0.17
CA LEU A 101 12.94 -3.79 0.34
C LEU A 101 11.49 -4.29 0.51
N PRO A 102 10.56 -3.50 1.08
CA PRO A 102 9.16 -3.90 1.07
C PRO A 102 8.55 -4.03 -0.33
N ILE A 103 8.89 -3.15 -1.27
CA ILE A 103 8.43 -3.26 -2.65
C ILE A 103 8.90 -4.58 -3.29
N LEU A 104 10.15 -4.96 -3.06
CA LEU A 104 10.66 -6.26 -3.51
C LEU A 104 9.85 -7.41 -2.91
N GLY A 105 9.57 -7.37 -1.60
CA GLY A 105 8.71 -8.34 -0.92
C GLY A 105 7.30 -8.41 -1.53
N GLN A 106 6.69 -7.26 -1.83
CA GLN A 106 5.38 -7.19 -2.48
C GLN A 106 5.38 -7.86 -3.85
N ILE A 107 6.34 -7.52 -4.72
CA ILE A 107 6.43 -8.05 -6.08
C ILE A 107 6.62 -9.57 -6.03
N LEU A 108 7.62 -10.04 -5.29
CA LEU A 108 7.94 -11.47 -5.21
C LEU A 108 6.77 -12.28 -4.66
N THR A 109 6.16 -11.82 -3.57
CA THR A 109 5.01 -12.50 -2.96
C THR A 109 3.78 -12.46 -3.86
N GLY A 110 3.50 -11.34 -4.52
CA GLY A 110 2.40 -11.24 -5.48
C GLY A 110 2.55 -12.21 -6.65
N VAL A 111 3.77 -12.37 -7.17
CA VAL A 111 4.09 -13.37 -8.21
C VAL A 111 3.90 -14.79 -7.70
N VAL A 112 4.33 -15.10 -6.48
CA VAL A 112 4.13 -16.41 -5.85
C VAL A 112 2.64 -16.70 -5.68
N ILE A 113 1.87 -15.75 -5.15
CA ILE A 113 0.42 -15.87 -4.99
C ILE A 113 -0.25 -16.22 -6.32
N ASP A 114 0.07 -15.48 -7.39
CA ASP A 114 -0.49 -15.73 -8.72
C ASP A 114 -0.05 -17.09 -9.30
N SER A 115 1.21 -17.48 -9.07
CA SER A 115 1.73 -18.74 -9.66
C SER A 115 1.07 -19.97 -9.06
N PHE A 116 0.76 -19.93 -7.77
CA PHE A 116 0.14 -21.04 -7.04
C PHE A 116 -1.37 -20.88 -6.82
N GLY A 117 -1.96 -19.74 -7.19
CA GLY A 117 -3.37 -19.44 -6.94
C GLY A 117 -3.72 -19.32 -5.46
N TRP A 118 -2.77 -18.90 -4.62
CA TRP A 118 -3.00 -18.75 -3.18
C TRP A 118 -4.09 -17.71 -2.90
N PHE A 119 -4.85 -17.94 -1.84
CA PHE A 119 -5.98 -17.09 -1.44
C PHE A 119 -7.06 -16.96 -2.52
N TYR A 120 -7.20 -18.00 -3.35
CA TYR A 120 -8.14 -18.02 -4.50
C TYR A 120 -7.89 -16.89 -5.52
N ALA A 121 -6.65 -16.38 -5.57
CA ALA A 121 -6.24 -15.47 -6.63
C ALA A 121 -6.23 -16.19 -7.99
N VAL A 122 -6.34 -15.41 -9.06
CA VAL A 122 -6.25 -15.95 -10.43
C VAL A 122 -4.89 -16.62 -10.60
N GLN A 123 -4.90 -17.92 -10.88
CA GLN A 123 -3.67 -18.66 -11.12
C GLN A 123 -3.09 -18.29 -12.49
N ILE A 124 -1.87 -17.79 -12.48
CA ILE A 124 -1.13 -17.41 -13.69
C ILE A 124 0.21 -18.14 -13.68
N PRO A 125 0.39 -19.16 -14.52
CA PRO A 125 1.61 -19.97 -14.55
C PRO A 125 2.86 -19.12 -14.81
N MET A 126 3.98 -19.56 -14.25
CA MET A 126 5.27 -18.94 -14.51
C MET A 126 5.76 -19.32 -15.91
N SER A 127 6.03 -18.33 -16.75
CA SER A 127 6.66 -18.50 -18.07
C SER A 127 8.02 -17.79 -18.10
N PRO A 128 8.94 -18.17 -19.01
CA PRO A 128 10.21 -17.45 -19.17
C PRO A 128 10.04 -15.95 -19.45
N ILE A 129 9.04 -15.60 -20.25
CA ILE A 129 8.71 -14.20 -20.57
C ILE A 129 8.23 -13.46 -19.31
N ARG A 130 7.42 -14.10 -18.47
CA ARG A 130 6.95 -13.53 -17.22
C ARG A 130 8.12 -13.29 -16.25
N ILE A 131 9.06 -14.23 -16.15
CA ILE A 131 10.30 -14.07 -15.34
C ILE A 131 11.10 -12.89 -15.87
N LEU A 132 11.32 -12.79 -17.18
CA LEU A 132 12.01 -11.66 -17.80
C LEU A 132 11.30 -10.33 -17.48
N GLY A 133 9.98 -10.27 -17.63
CA GLY A 133 9.17 -9.10 -17.33
C GLY A 133 9.29 -8.65 -15.86
N ILE A 134 9.32 -9.61 -14.91
CA ILE A 134 9.54 -9.32 -13.49
C ILE A 134 10.92 -8.71 -13.28
N ILE A 135 11.96 -9.30 -13.85
CA ILE A 135 13.34 -8.79 -13.76
C ILE A 135 13.42 -7.37 -14.33
N VAL A 136 12.84 -7.14 -15.52
CA VAL A 136 12.82 -5.81 -16.16
C VAL A 136 12.04 -4.80 -15.30
N THR A 137 10.92 -5.20 -14.68
CA THR A 137 10.17 -4.32 -13.78
C THR A 137 10.98 -3.93 -12.54
N ILE A 138 11.69 -4.88 -11.94
CA ILE A 138 12.57 -4.64 -10.79
C ILE A 138 13.75 -3.74 -11.19
N LEU A 139 14.35 -3.95 -12.35
CA LEU A 139 15.40 -3.07 -12.88
C LEU A 139 14.90 -1.64 -13.11
N GLY A 140 13.70 -1.50 -13.70
CA GLY A 140 13.06 -0.19 -13.87
C GLY A 140 12.81 0.52 -12.55
N LEU A 141 12.32 -0.20 -11.54
CA LEU A 141 12.16 0.31 -10.17
C LEU A 141 13.51 0.80 -9.60
N PHE A 142 14.56 -0.01 -9.74
CA PHE A 142 15.90 0.34 -9.29
C PHE A 142 16.38 1.63 -9.96
N ILE A 143 16.22 1.75 -11.26
CA ILE A 143 16.58 2.95 -12.02
C ILE A 143 15.77 4.18 -11.60
N ALA A 144 14.45 4.03 -11.38
CA ALA A 144 13.58 5.14 -11.05
C ALA A 144 13.77 5.67 -9.61
N VAL A 145 14.08 4.78 -8.66
CA VAL A 145 14.07 5.11 -7.23
C VAL A 145 15.47 5.10 -6.62
N VAL A 146 16.30 4.08 -6.92
CA VAL A 146 17.60 3.92 -6.27
C VAL A 146 18.66 4.84 -6.88
N LEU A 147 18.81 4.86 -8.20
CA LEU A 147 19.87 5.62 -8.84
C LEU A 147 19.81 7.14 -8.55
N PRO A 148 18.62 7.79 -8.50
CA PRO A 148 18.54 9.19 -8.09
C PRO A 148 18.99 9.41 -6.65
N SER A 149 18.64 8.49 -5.73
CA SER A 149 18.96 8.61 -4.30
C SER A 149 20.43 8.34 -3.97
N LEU A 150 21.14 7.53 -4.75
CA LEU A 150 22.58 7.31 -4.59
C LEU A 150 23.41 8.59 -4.88
N ARG A 151 22.88 9.51 -5.69
CA ARG A 151 23.51 10.80 -5.99
C ARG A 151 23.24 11.87 -4.94
N GLU A 152 22.19 11.71 -4.16
CA GLU A 152 21.93 12.51 -2.97
C GLU A 152 22.67 11.81 -1.84
N LYS A 153 23.68 12.49 -1.23
CA LYS A 153 24.44 11.92 -0.10
C LYS A 153 23.48 11.27 0.89
N ALA A 154 23.39 9.96 0.83
CA ALA A 154 22.71 9.18 1.82
C ALA A 154 23.34 9.53 3.16
N GLY A 155 22.56 10.09 4.08
CA GLY A 155 23.03 10.31 5.44
C GLY A 155 23.62 9.00 5.92
N GLN A 156 24.83 9.06 6.51
CA GLN A 156 25.49 7.90 7.05
C GLN A 156 24.55 7.26 8.08
N VAL A 157 23.95 6.14 7.71
CA VAL A 157 23.27 5.27 8.68
C VAL A 157 24.39 4.67 9.50
N GLU A 158 24.48 5.03 10.78
CA GLU A 158 25.39 4.39 11.71
C GLU A 158 25.21 2.87 11.60
N ALA A 159 26.29 2.11 11.76
CA ALA A 159 26.28 0.65 11.61
C ALA A 159 25.35 0.03 12.68
N GLU A 160 24.10 -0.14 12.37
CA GLU A 160 23.11 -0.76 13.25
C GLU A 160 23.41 -2.25 13.44
N PRO A 161 23.44 -2.75 14.67
CA PRO A 161 23.55 -4.17 14.92
C PRO A 161 22.37 -4.91 14.27
N ASN A 162 22.63 -6.07 13.67
CA ASN A 162 21.61 -6.90 13.02
C ASN A 162 20.96 -6.29 11.76
N LEU A 163 21.66 -5.43 11.03
CA LEU A 163 21.16 -4.78 9.81
C LEU A 163 20.51 -5.77 8.80
N MET A 164 21.06 -7.00 8.72
CA MET A 164 20.50 -8.05 7.85
C MET A 164 19.11 -8.51 8.30
N LEU A 165 18.87 -8.62 9.60
CA LEU A 165 17.54 -8.97 10.13
C LEU A 165 16.50 -7.88 9.83
N TRP A 166 16.89 -6.62 9.93
CA TRP A 166 16.02 -5.50 9.57
C TRP A 166 15.69 -5.46 8.07
N ARG A 167 16.67 -5.80 7.22
CA ARG A 167 16.44 -5.93 5.77
C ARG A 167 15.48 -7.08 5.44
N LEU A 168 15.65 -8.23 6.06
CA LEU A 168 14.74 -9.37 5.92
C LEU A 168 13.33 -9.01 6.40
N TRP A 169 13.23 -8.36 7.57
CA TRP A 169 11.94 -7.89 8.07
C TRP A 169 11.26 -6.90 7.13
N ALA A 170 12.01 -6.01 6.48
CA ALA A 170 11.46 -5.09 5.49
C ALA A 170 10.84 -5.84 4.29
N ILE A 171 11.50 -6.88 3.78
CA ILE A 171 10.97 -7.73 2.70
C ILE A 171 9.70 -8.44 3.18
N ILE A 172 9.72 -9.04 4.37
CA ILE A 172 8.57 -9.75 4.96
C ILE A 172 7.39 -8.78 5.17
N SER A 173 7.64 -7.58 5.67
CA SER A 173 6.59 -6.58 5.87
C SER A 173 5.92 -6.17 4.56
N GLY A 174 6.68 -6.07 3.49
CA GLY A 174 6.15 -5.87 2.14
C GLY A 174 5.32 -7.06 1.65
N SER A 175 5.75 -8.29 1.93
CA SER A 175 5.02 -9.50 1.61
C SER A 175 3.61 -9.51 2.23
N PHE A 176 3.45 -8.97 3.44
CA PHE A 176 2.14 -8.84 4.08
C PHE A 176 1.18 -7.95 3.27
N THR A 177 1.68 -6.92 2.61
CA THR A 177 0.84 -6.08 1.73
C THR A 177 0.32 -6.85 0.51
N ALA A 178 1.14 -7.72 -0.07
CA ALA A 178 0.71 -8.59 -1.18
C ALA A 178 -0.36 -9.59 -0.72
N VAL A 179 -0.14 -10.24 0.43
CA VAL A 179 -1.10 -11.17 1.05
C VAL A 179 -2.41 -10.44 1.39
N GLN A 180 -2.32 -9.24 1.97
CA GLN A 180 -3.49 -8.39 2.25
C GLN A 180 -4.33 -8.15 0.99
N GLN A 181 -3.69 -7.76 -0.11
CA GLN A 181 -4.39 -7.46 -1.37
C GLN A 181 -5.09 -8.70 -1.93
N ALA A 182 -4.44 -9.88 -1.86
CA ALA A 182 -5.02 -11.14 -2.31
C ALA A 182 -6.22 -11.55 -1.45
N ILE A 183 -6.08 -11.53 -0.12
CA ILE A 183 -7.16 -11.86 0.82
C ILE A 183 -8.35 -10.89 0.65
N ASN A 184 -8.08 -9.58 0.57
CA ASN A 184 -9.12 -8.58 0.38
C ASN A 184 -9.82 -8.72 -0.98
N GLY A 185 -9.07 -9.07 -2.03
CA GLY A 185 -9.63 -9.38 -3.35
C GLY A 185 -10.59 -10.58 -3.29
N HIS A 186 -10.19 -11.66 -2.60
CA HIS A 186 -11.04 -12.83 -2.40
C HIS A 186 -12.28 -12.50 -1.57
N LEU A 187 -12.14 -11.76 -0.47
CA LEU A 187 -13.26 -11.29 0.34
C LEU A 187 -14.26 -10.48 -0.50
N GLY A 188 -13.76 -9.60 -1.39
CA GLY A 188 -14.60 -8.85 -2.31
C GLY A 188 -15.39 -9.73 -3.27
N THR A 189 -14.79 -10.84 -3.71
CA THR A 189 -15.44 -11.84 -4.57
C THR A 189 -16.52 -12.61 -3.80
N LEU A 190 -16.25 -13.04 -2.57
CA LEU A 190 -17.19 -13.75 -1.73
C LEU A 190 -18.42 -12.91 -1.37
N LEU A 191 -18.20 -11.68 -0.94
CA LEU A 191 -19.27 -10.74 -0.58
C LEU A 191 -20.04 -10.21 -1.80
N GLN A 192 -19.46 -10.24 -3.00
CA GLN A 192 -19.97 -9.58 -4.21
C GLN A 192 -20.27 -8.07 -4.01
N ARG A 193 -19.68 -7.48 -2.97
CA ARG A 193 -19.87 -6.09 -2.52
C ARG A 193 -18.50 -5.47 -2.21
N PRO A 194 -17.79 -4.93 -3.22
CA PRO A 194 -16.41 -4.46 -3.06
C PRO A 194 -16.24 -3.37 -1.98
N PHE A 195 -17.20 -2.46 -1.85
CA PHE A 195 -17.15 -1.43 -0.83
C PHE A 195 -17.29 -2.00 0.58
N GLN A 196 -18.17 -2.98 0.78
CA GLN A 196 -18.33 -3.66 2.05
C GLN A 196 -17.07 -4.46 2.43
N ALA A 197 -16.46 -5.17 1.46
CA ALA A 197 -15.20 -5.88 1.67
C ALA A 197 -14.06 -4.93 2.08
N SER A 198 -13.96 -3.78 1.38
CA SER A 198 -12.96 -2.75 1.71
C SER A 198 -13.24 -2.10 3.07
N PHE A 199 -14.51 -1.85 3.40
CA PHE A 199 -14.94 -1.38 4.72
C PHE A 199 -14.52 -2.35 5.82
N MET A 200 -14.80 -3.64 5.66
CA MET A 200 -14.44 -4.67 6.63
C MET A 200 -12.93 -4.74 6.86
N SER A 201 -12.14 -4.69 5.78
CA SER A 201 -10.68 -4.64 5.89
C SER A 201 -10.21 -3.40 6.67
N PHE A 202 -10.76 -2.22 6.37
CA PHE A 202 -10.43 -1.00 7.09
C PHE A 202 -10.91 -1.01 8.54
N PHE A 203 -12.09 -1.56 8.81
CA PHE A 203 -12.66 -1.65 10.15
C PHE A 203 -11.82 -2.56 11.06
N ILE A 204 -11.44 -3.74 10.56
CA ILE A 204 -10.54 -4.66 11.29
C ILE A 204 -9.16 -4.01 11.48
N GLY A 205 -8.64 -3.35 10.44
CA GLY A 205 -7.40 -2.59 10.51
C GLY A 205 -7.46 -1.44 11.52
N LEU A 206 -8.61 -0.77 11.66
CA LEU A 206 -8.82 0.27 12.66
C LEU A 206 -8.71 -0.28 14.08
N ILE A 207 -9.35 -1.41 14.36
CA ILE A 207 -9.25 -2.06 15.67
C ILE A 207 -7.78 -2.36 15.98
N ALA A 208 -7.06 -2.95 15.03
CA ALA A 208 -5.66 -3.29 15.21
C ALA A 208 -4.77 -2.05 15.43
N ILE A 209 -4.89 -1.01 14.60
CA ILE A 209 -4.05 0.19 14.74
C ILE A 209 -4.37 0.99 15.99
N VAL A 210 -5.63 1.02 16.45
CA VAL A 210 -6.01 1.62 17.72
C VAL A 210 -5.33 0.89 18.89
N CYS A 211 -5.38 -0.46 18.91
CA CYS A 211 -4.69 -1.25 19.93
C CYS A 211 -3.19 -0.97 19.93
N VAL A 212 -2.53 -0.98 18.76
CA VAL A 212 -1.11 -0.67 18.62
C VAL A 212 -0.81 0.74 19.10
N THR A 213 -1.63 1.73 18.71
CA THR A 213 -1.45 3.13 19.11
C THR A 213 -1.53 3.30 20.62
N LEU A 214 -2.54 2.72 21.27
CA LEU A 214 -2.72 2.82 22.72
C LEU A 214 -1.59 2.14 23.49
N VAL A 215 -1.10 0.99 23.03
CA VAL A 215 0.00 0.25 23.65
C VAL A 215 1.33 1.00 23.52
N ILE A 216 1.61 1.60 22.35
CA ILE A 216 2.90 2.25 22.08
C ILE A 216 2.92 3.69 22.64
N GLU A 217 1.89 4.48 22.35
CA GLU A 217 1.83 5.88 22.75
C GLU A 217 1.50 6.06 24.23
N ARG A 218 0.76 5.12 24.82
CA ARG A 218 0.29 5.15 26.22
C ARG A 218 -0.39 6.47 26.61
N ARG A 219 -0.95 7.17 25.64
CA ARG A 219 -1.68 8.43 25.81
C ARG A 219 -2.82 8.54 24.81
N LEU A 220 -3.81 9.32 25.12
CA LEU A 220 -4.85 9.74 24.19
C LEU A 220 -4.41 11.00 23.43
N ILE A 221 -4.98 11.17 22.24
CA ILE A 221 -4.81 12.42 21.50
C ILE A 221 -5.49 13.58 22.24
N THR A 222 -4.85 14.72 22.27
CA THR A 222 -5.38 15.90 22.97
C THR A 222 -6.31 16.73 22.06
N LYS A 223 -7.20 17.53 22.66
CA LYS A 223 -8.06 18.47 21.92
C LYS A 223 -7.24 19.48 21.12
N VAL A 224 -6.08 19.89 21.64
CA VAL A 224 -5.16 20.83 20.97
C VAL A 224 -4.57 20.21 19.71
N GLU A 225 -4.17 18.94 19.76
CA GLU A 225 -3.66 18.20 18.60
C GLU A 225 -4.75 18.01 17.55
N LEU A 226 -5.96 17.63 17.97
CA LEU A 226 -7.12 17.52 17.07
C LEU A 226 -7.43 18.85 16.37
N GLY A 227 -7.34 19.98 17.09
CA GLY A 227 -7.55 21.31 16.53
C GLY A 227 -6.52 21.74 15.47
N LYS A 228 -5.36 21.09 15.42
CA LYS A 228 -4.31 21.35 14.41
C LYS A 228 -4.53 20.57 13.10
N ILE A 229 -5.47 19.64 13.07
CA ILE A 229 -5.77 18.83 11.87
C ILE A 229 -6.40 19.74 10.81
N LYS A 230 -5.80 19.76 9.64
CA LYS A 230 -6.28 20.57 8.53
C LYS A 230 -7.34 19.81 7.73
N LYS A 231 -8.29 20.53 7.14
CA LYS A 231 -9.37 19.93 6.32
C LYS A 231 -8.84 18.98 5.23
N TRP A 232 -7.72 19.31 4.59
CA TRP A 232 -7.14 18.48 3.54
C TRP A 232 -6.45 17.21 4.05
N ASN A 233 -6.13 17.10 5.36
CA ASN A 233 -5.61 15.86 5.94
C ASN A 233 -6.64 14.71 5.87
N ILE A 234 -7.94 15.03 5.72
CA ILE A 234 -9.01 14.04 5.49
C ILE A 234 -8.77 13.24 4.21
N LEU A 235 -8.19 13.85 3.18
CA LEU A 235 -7.91 13.16 1.92
C LEU A 235 -6.95 11.98 2.10
N GLY A 236 -6.07 11.98 3.10
CA GLY A 236 -5.18 10.85 3.38
C GLY A 236 -5.93 9.55 3.62
N GLY A 237 -6.96 9.57 4.47
CA GLY A 237 -7.78 8.37 4.73
C GLY A 237 -8.62 7.95 3.51
N ILE A 238 -9.14 8.92 2.76
CA ILE A 238 -9.92 8.67 1.53
C ILE A 238 -9.04 8.03 0.44
N TRP A 239 -7.81 8.53 0.21
CA TRP A 239 -6.89 7.96 -0.77
C TRP A 239 -6.47 6.54 -0.40
N GLY A 240 -6.21 6.27 0.89
CA GLY A 240 -5.96 4.92 1.39
C GLY A 240 -7.12 3.97 1.17
N ALA A 241 -8.35 4.45 1.39
CA ALA A 241 -9.57 3.69 1.13
C ALA A 241 -9.72 3.32 -0.36
N PHE A 242 -9.45 4.27 -1.27
CA PHE A 242 -9.44 4.00 -2.71
C PHE A 242 -8.35 3.01 -3.12
N PHE A 243 -7.19 3.03 -2.47
CA PHE A 243 -6.12 2.06 -2.74
C PHE A 243 -6.57 0.64 -2.42
N VAL A 244 -7.17 0.40 -1.25
CA VAL A 244 -7.68 -0.92 -0.87
C VAL A 244 -8.86 -1.33 -1.76
N LEU A 245 -9.80 -0.43 -2.02
CA LEU A 245 -10.90 -0.69 -2.94
C LEU A 245 -10.40 -1.05 -4.35
N GLY A 246 -9.39 -0.35 -4.84
CA GLY A 246 -8.75 -0.65 -6.12
C GLY A 246 -8.20 -2.07 -6.17
N ALA A 247 -7.53 -2.53 -5.10
CA ALA A 247 -7.05 -3.90 -4.99
C ALA A 247 -8.19 -4.92 -4.93
N VAL A 248 -9.24 -4.65 -4.15
CA VAL A 248 -10.44 -5.52 -4.06
C VAL A 248 -11.10 -5.72 -5.43
N LEU A 249 -11.14 -4.66 -6.25
CA LEU A 249 -11.72 -4.72 -7.60
C LEU A 249 -10.79 -5.38 -8.63
N ALA A 250 -9.49 -5.12 -8.54
CA ALA A 250 -8.53 -5.48 -9.60
C ALA A 250 -7.94 -6.89 -9.41
N VAL A 251 -7.56 -7.27 -8.17
CA VAL A 251 -6.87 -8.55 -7.91
C VAL A 251 -7.64 -9.76 -8.43
N PRO A 252 -8.96 -9.90 -8.26
CA PRO A 252 -9.71 -11.03 -8.80
C PRO A 252 -9.75 -11.09 -10.34
N LYS A 253 -9.37 -10.02 -11.02
CA LYS A 253 -9.45 -9.89 -12.49
C LYS A 253 -8.10 -9.93 -13.19
N ILE A 254 -7.05 -9.44 -12.55
CA ILE A 254 -5.72 -9.31 -13.16
C ILE A 254 -4.61 -10.01 -12.36
N GLY A 255 -4.93 -10.60 -11.22
CA GLY A 255 -3.97 -11.24 -10.31
C GLY A 255 -3.31 -10.25 -9.35
N ALA A 256 -2.74 -10.78 -8.26
CA ALA A 256 -2.11 -9.97 -7.22
C ALA A 256 -0.80 -9.34 -7.71
N GLY A 257 0.05 -10.09 -8.39
CA GLY A 257 1.34 -9.61 -8.88
C GLY A 257 1.21 -8.45 -9.85
N LEU A 258 0.33 -8.57 -10.87
CA LEU A 258 0.12 -7.51 -11.86
C LEU A 258 -0.54 -6.28 -11.22
N ASN A 259 -1.51 -6.48 -10.29
CA ASN A 259 -2.10 -5.38 -9.55
C ASN A 259 -1.05 -4.59 -8.76
N ILE A 260 -0.14 -5.29 -8.07
CA ILE A 260 0.96 -4.68 -7.31
C ILE A 260 1.87 -3.86 -8.23
N MET A 261 2.30 -4.43 -9.36
CA MET A 261 3.19 -3.74 -10.30
C MET A 261 2.55 -2.49 -10.90
N MET A 262 1.26 -2.55 -11.28
CA MET A 262 0.52 -1.39 -11.76
C MET A 262 0.34 -0.32 -10.69
N ALA A 263 0.03 -0.73 -9.46
CA ALA A 263 -0.07 0.18 -8.34
C ALA A 263 1.28 0.85 -8.00
N LEU A 264 2.38 0.11 -8.03
CA LEU A 264 3.73 0.66 -7.83
C LEU A 264 4.10 1.66 -8.92
N LEU A 265 3.78 1.36 -10.18
CA LEU A 265 3.97 2.30 -11.30
C LEU A 265 3.20 3.60 -11.03
N GLY A 266 1.94 3.50 -10.64
CA GLY A 266 1.12 4.65 -10.24
C GLY A 266 1.70 5.43 -9.08
N GLN A 267 2.23 4.74 -8.05
CA GLN A 267 2.89 5.37 -6.90
C GLN A 267 4.15 6.14 -7.31
N ILE A 268 4.98 5.57 -8.18
CA ILE A 268 6.21 6.24 -8.64
C ILE A 268 5.86 7.49 -9.44
N ILE A 269 4.94 7.39 -10.41
CA ILE A 269 4.49 8.54 -11.19
C ILE A 269 3.87 9.60 -10.27
N GLY A 270 3.00 9.20 -9.35
CA GLY A 270 2.36 10.09 -8.38
C GLY A 270 3.38 10.79 -7.49
N SER A 271 4.37 10.07 -6.97
CA SER A 271 5.44 10.63 -6.14
C SER A 271 6.30 11.64 -6.90
N MET A 272 6.62 11.34 -8.16
CA MET A 272 7.36 12.27 -9.02
C MET A 272 6.58 13.58 -9.23
N LEU A 273 5.26 13.50 -9.48
CA LEU A 273 4.43 14.68 -9.66
C LEU A 273 4.23 15.46 -8.34
N VAL A 274 4.03 14.76 -7.23
CA VAL A 274 3.97 15.39 -5.90
C VAL A 274 5.24 16.21 -5.63
N GLN A 275 6.41 15.64 -5.88
CA GLN A 275 7.70 16.32 -5.67
C GLN A 275 7.94 17.44 -6.69
N GLN A 276 7.60 17.23 -7.96
CA GLN A 276 7.78 18.25 -9.01
C GLN A 276 7.01 19.53 -8.67
N PHE A 277 5.77 19.40 -8.23
CA PHE A 277 4.86 20.52 -7.96
C PHE A 277 4.84 20.96 -6.49
N GLY A 278 5.46 20.20 -5.58
CA GLY A 278 5.44 20.48 -4.14
C GLY A 278 4.02 20.33 -3.54
N TRP A 279 3.21 19.39 -4.05
CA TRP A 279 1.86 19.16 -3.53
C TRP A 279 1.90 18.77 -2.06
N TRP A 280 0.87 19.11 -1.34
CA TRP A 280 0.68 18.76 0.09
C TRP A 280 1.82 19.23 1.00
N ARG A 281 2.47 20.37 0.66
CA ARG A 281 3.63 20.92 1.37
C ARG A 281 4.86 20.01 1.34
N SER A 282 4.98 19.18 0.32
CA SER A 282 6.22 18.42 0.07
C SER A 282 7.32 19.33 -0.46
N ASP A 283 8.56 18.98 -0.15
CA ASP A 283 9.72 19.62 -0.73
C ASP A 283 9.71 19.42 -2.26
N ARG A 284 10.12 20.46 -2.99
CA ARG A 284 10.17 20.44 -4.44
C ARG A 284 11.47 19.86 -4.93
N TYR A 285 11.36 18.81 -5.72
CA TYR A 285 12.47 18.21 -6.44
C TYR A 285 12.08 18.02 -7.90
N PRO A 286 12.88 18.57 -8.86
CA PRO A 286 12.56 18.43 -10.27
C PRO A 286 12.68 16.96 -10.70
N ILE A 287 11.77 16.55 -11.57
CA ILE A 287 11.81 15.21 -12.17
C ILE A 287 13.08 15.08 -12.99
N ARG A 288 13.84 14.02 -12.73
CA ARG A 288 15.09 13.72 -13.45
C ARG A 288 14.80 12.76 -14.60
N LEU A 289 15.48 12.94 -15.71
CA LEU A 289 15.35 12.08 -16.89
C LEU A 289 15.54 10.59 -16.56
N ILE A 290 16.43 10.26 -15.62
CA ILE A 290 16.68 8.89 -15.16
C ILE A 290 15.45 8.27 -14.49
N GLN A 291 14.64 9.05 -13.79
CA GLN A 291 13.39 8.57 -13.18
C GLN A 291 12.37 8.22 -14.28
N VAL A 292 12.25 9.07 -15.30
CA VAL A 292 11.39 8.83 -16.46
C VAL A 292 11.84 7.56 -17.21
N ALA A 293 13.14 7.40 -17.42
CA ALA A 293 13.69 6.20 -18.04
C ALA A 293 13.36 4.93 -17.22
N GLY A 294 13.51 4.99 -15.89
CA GLY A 294 13.14 3.88 -15.01
C GLY A 294 11.66 3.51 -15.09
N VAL A 295 10.77 4.52 -15.12
CA VAL A 295 9.32 4.31 -15.33
C VAL A 295 9.05 3.66 -16.68
N ALA A 296 9.71 4.09 -17.75
CA ALA A 296 9.57 3.48 -19.07
C ALA A 296 10.03 2.00 -19.09
N VAL A 297 11.14 1.69 -18.41
CA VAL A 297 11.62 0.30 -18.25
C VAL A 297 10.62 -0.54 -17.46
N MET A 298 10.04 -0.01 -16.39
CA MET A 298 8.97 -0.71 -15.64
C MET A 298 7.77 -1.02 -16.53
N LEU A 299 7.33 -0.06 -17.34
CA LEU A 299 6.23 -0.27 -18.29
C LEU A 299 6.52 -1.41 -19.26
N VAL A 300 7.73 -1.48 -19.82
CA VAL A 300 8.15 -2.58 -20.70
C VAL A 300 8.06 -3.92 -19.96
N GLY A 301 8.58 -4.00 -18.74
CA GLY A 301 8.48 -5.21 -17.91
C GLY A 301 7.03 -5.65 -17.65
N ILE A 302 6.15 -4.72 -17.30
CA ILE A 302 4.72 -4.99 -17.08
C ILE A 302 4.02 -5.47 -18.36
N ILE A 303 4.37 -4.88 -19.51
CA ILE A 303 3.85 -5.30 -20.81
C ILE A 303 4.27 -6.75 -21.11
N CYS A 304 5.54 -7.11 -20.89
CA CYS A 304 6.02 -8.47 -21.06
C CYS A 304 5.26 -9.47 -20.16
N ILE A 305 4.99 -9.12 -18.89
CA ILE A 305 4.26 -9.98 -17.96
C ILE A 305 2.81 -10.21 -18.42
N LYS A 306 2.20 -9.23 -19.06
CA LYS A 306 0.76 -9.25 -19.34
C LYS A 306 0.40 -9.73 -20.74
N PHE A 307 1.19 -9.38 -21.73
CA PHE A 307 0.80 -9.53 -23.13
C PHE A 307 1.65 -10.52 -23.93
N LEU A 308 2.75 -10.99 -23.38
CA LEU A 308 3.63 -11.99 -23.95
C LEU A 308 3.71 -13.24 -23.06
#